data_267db5158cdcf20851f94a06b7197315
#
_entry.id   267db5158cdcf20851f94a06b7197315
#
_cell.length_a   1.000
_cell.length_b   1.000
_cell.length_c   1.000
_cell.angle_alpha   90.00
_cell.angle_beta   90.00
_cell.angle_gamma   90.00
#
_symmetry.space_group_name_H-M   'P 1'
#
loop_
_entity.id
_entity.type
_entity.pdbx_description
1 polymer ?
#
loop_
_entity_poly.entity_id
_entity_poly.type
_entity_poly.pdbx_seq_one_letter_code
_entity_poly.pdbx_strand_id
1 'polypeptide(L)'
;SGKIGAFGFSNYRLDRVQAAIDYLGADRKRYFAGLSNEWSLAMESAGAYDPPDGMEPVTKPLARYCAEEDILILPFSAVAHGWFDKLTRDGVTIGADGRFVGSASYRPEWMTAENARNYRILQSLHKETGCSMTALSAAYLAGKRQHVIPIVSVSRPEQLAEYAAAMELKRTDVGLGTWQID
;
A
#
# COMPACT_ATOMS: atom_id res chain seq x y z
N SER A 1 6.95 -33.54 -4.53
CA SER A 1 7.40 -33.94 -5.90
C SER A 1 8.62 -33.14 -6.38
N GLY A 2 9.07 -32.11 -5.64
CA GLY A 2 10.24 -31.28 -5.96
C GLY A 2 10.13 -30.41 -7.22
N LYS A 3 8.93 -30.22 -7.77
CA LYS A 3 8.70 -29.43 -9.00
C LYS A 3 8.66 -27.93 -8.77
N ILE A 4 8.41 -27.49 -7.53
CA ILE A 4 8.43 -26.08 -7.12
C ILE A 4 9.28 -25.94 -5.86
N GLY A 5 10.01 -24.82 -5.73
CA GLY A 5 10.87 -24.56 -4.57
C GLY A 5 10.11 -23.92 -3.42
N ALA A 6 9.25 -22.96 -3.73
CA ALA A 6 8.41 -22.25 -2.77
C ALA A 6 7.10 -21.79 -3.43
N PHE A 7 6.14 -21.40 -2.61
CA PHE A 7 4.86 -20.87 -3.07
C PHE A 7 4.43 -19.67 -2.22
N GLY A 8 3.50 -18.89 -2.72
CA GLY A 8 2.85 -17.79 -2.00
C GLY A 8 1.36 -17.79 -2.26
N PHE A 9 0.65 -16.93 -1.55
CA PHE A 9 -0.78 -16.75 -1.74
C PHE A 9 -1.10 -15.37 -2.29
N SER A 10 -2.25 -15.28 -2.97
CA SER A 10 -2.85 -14.02 -3.37
C SER A 10 -4.32 -13.99 -2.95
N ASN A 11 -4.77 -12.86 -2.40
CA ASN A 11 -6.16 -12.65 -1.96
C ASN A 11 -6.64 -13.62 -0.85
N TYR A 12 -5.74 -14.05 0.01
CA TYR A 12 -6.09 -14.90 1.15
C TYR A 12 -6.41 -14.05 2.38
N ARG A 13 -7.46 -14.45 3.10
CA ARG A 13 -7.83 -13.89 4.40
C ARG A 13 -6.88 -14.37 5.49
N LEU A 14 -6.84 -13.62 6.59
CA LEU A 14 -5.99 -13.93 7.75
C LEU A 14 -6.13 -15.37 8.24
N ASP A 15 -7.37 -15.86 8.44
CA ASP A 15 -7.63 -17.21 8.93
C ASP A 15 -7.05 -18.30 8.02
N ARG A 16 -7.07 -18.06 6.70
CA ARG A 16 -6.50 -18.99 5.72
C ARG A 16 -4.99 -18.95 5.68
N VAL A 17 -4.40 -17.78 5.86
CA VAL A 17 -2.94 -17.62 5.97
C VAL A 17 -2.45 -18.30 7.23
N GLN A 18 -3.10 -18.08 8.39
CA GLN A 18 -2.77 -18.73 9.65
C GLN A 18 -2.82 -20.27 9.53
N ALA A 19 -3.91 -20.81 9.00
CA ALA A 19 -4.04 -22.26 8.82
C ALA A 19 -2.94 -22.87 7.95
N ALA A 20 -2.48 -22.15 6.92
CA ALA A 20 -1.39 -22.61 6.06
C ALA A 20 -0.03 -22.54 6.77
N ILE A 21 0.23 -21.49 7.54
CA ILE A 21 1.45 -21.37 8.33
C ILE A 21 1.51 -22.44 9.42
N ASP A 22 0.41 -22.70 10.10
CA ASP A 22 0.31 -23.77 11.12
C ASP A 22 0.56 -25.15 10.50
N TYR A 23 -0.02 -25.41 9.31
CA TYR A 23 0.21 -26.66 8.59
C TYR A 23 1.67 -26.88 8.19
N LEU A 24 2.36 -25.82 7.75
CA LEU A 24 3.76 -25.87 7.36
C LEU A 24 4.69 -26.01 8.57
N GLY A 25 4.31 -25.49 9.72
CA GLY A 25 5.10 -25.56 10.95
C GLY A 25 6.53 -25.04 10.75
N ALA A 26 7.52 -25.86 11.10
CA ALA A 26 8.95 -25.51 10.99
C ALA A 26 9.43 -25.32 9.54
N ASP A 27 8.75 -25.90 8.57
CA ASP A 27 9.10 -25.80 7.14
C ASP A 27 8.60 -24.50 6.48
N ARG A 28 7.84 -23.66 7.18
CA ARG A 28 7.24 -22.44 6.63
C ARG A 28 8.25 -21.51 5.97
N LYS A 29 9.40 -21.27 6.61
CA LYS A 29 10.45 -20.38 6.07
C LYS A 29 11.08 -20.91 4.79
N ARG A 30 11.02 -22.21 4.57
CA ARG A 30 11.56 -22.85 3.37
C ARG A 30 10.60 -22.82 2.19
N TYR A 31 9.30 -22.99 2.44
CA TYR A 31 8.33 -23.23 1.38
C TYR A 31 7.35 -22.08 1.15
N PHE A 32 7.13 -21.21 2.14
CA PHE A 32 6.22 -20.09 2.01
C PHE A 32 6.98 -18.79 1.67
N ALA A 33 6.80 -18.30 0.45
CA ALA A 33 7.52 -17.13 -0.05
C ALA A 33 6.87 -15.80 0.37
N GLY A 34 5.56 -15.76 0.59
CA GLY A 34 4.87 -14.54 0.99
C GLY A 34 3.44 -14.45 0.49
N LEU A 35 2.88 -13.26 0.65
CA LEU A 35 1.48 -12.93 0.39
C LEU A 35 1.38 -11.77 -0.59
N SER A 36 0.47 -11.87 -1.58
CA SER A 36 0.17 -10.79 -2.52
C SER A 36 -1.32 -10.47 -2.48
N ASN A 37 -1.70 -9.51 -1.64
CA ASN A 37 -3.05 -8.96 -1.53
C ASN A 37 -3.05 -7.48 -1.91
N GLU A 38 -4.20 -6.91 -2.23
CA GLU A 38 -4.31 -5.48 -2.52
C GLU A 38 -4.00 -4.63 -1.28
N TRP A 39 -3.12 -3.65 -1.44
CA TRP A 39 -2.82 -2.68 -0.37
C TRP A 39 -2.25 -1.39 -0.96
N SER A 40 -2.81 -0.27 -0.56
CA SER A 40 -2.29 1.06 -0.89
C SER A 40 -2.56 2.04 0.24
N LEU A 41 -1.82 3.15 0.27
CA LEU A 41 -2.06 4.23 1.22
C LEU A 41 -3.50 4.76 1.14
N ALA A 42 -4.03 4.96 -0.07
CA ALA A 42 -5.39 5.48 -0.27
C ALA A 42 -6.46 4.51 0.26
N MET A 43 -6.31 3.21 0.00
CA MET A 43 -7.22 2.17 0.48
C MET A 43 -7.15 2.01 2.01
N GLU A 44 -5.95 1.96 2.58
CA GLU A 44 -5.71 1.88 4.02
C GLU A 44 -6.46 3.00 4.76
N SER A 45 -6.38 4.21 4.24
CA SER A 45 -6.93 5.42 4.83
C SER A 45 -8.39 5.68 4.44
N ALA A 46 -8.95 4.90 3.53
CA ALA A 46 -10.38 4.95 3.21
C ALA A 46 -11.25 4.28 4.30
N GLY A 47 -10.68 3.37 5.09
CA GLY A 47 -11.35 2.67 6.18
C GLY A 47 -12.18 1.50 5.72
N ALA A 48 -13.37 1.72 5.17
CA ALA A 48 -14.19 0.67 4.60
C ALA A 48 -13.86 0.50 3.10
N TYR A 49 -13.37 -0.65 2.74
CA TYR A 49 -13.15 -1.04 1.36
C TYR A 49 -13.83 -2.39 1.12
N ASP A 50 -14.73 -2.40 0.15
CA ASP A 50 -15.41 -3.61 -0.31
C ASP A 50 -14.73 -4.06 -1.61
N PRO A 51 -13.81 -5.05 -1.56
CA PRO A 51 -13.10 -5.50 -2.73
C PRO A 51 -14.04 -6.24 -3.69
N PRO A 52 -13.72 -6.30 -4.99
CA PRO A 52 -14.40 -7.19 -5.91
C PRO A 52 -14.36 -8.65 -5.42
N ASP A 53 -15.36 -9.43 -5.82
CA ASP A 53 -15.47 -10.85 -5.47
C ASP A 53 -14.16 -11.62 -5.70
N GLY A 54 -13.75 -12.37 -4.69
CA GLY A 54 -12.52 -13.18 -4.71
C GLY A 54 -11.23 -12.39 -4.50
N MET A 55 -11.30 -11.10 -4.20
CA MET A 55 -10.16 -10.28 -3.83
C MET A 55 -10.20 -9.95 -2.34
N GLU A 56 -9.14 -10.28 -1.64
CA GLU A 56 -8.99 -9.95 -0.22
C GLU A 56 -7.87 -8.91 -0.05
N PRO A 57 -8.16 -7.73 0.50
CA PRO A 57 -7.13 -6.72 0.73
C PRO A 57 -6.24 -7.12 1.91
N VAL A 58 -5.11 -6.45 2.03
CA VAL A 58 -4.36 -6.46 3.29
C VAL A 58 -5.15 -5.66 4.32
N THR A 59 -5.63 -6.35 5.35
CA THR A 59 -6.27 -5.73 6.50
C THR A 59 -5.24 -5.43 7.59
N LYS A 60 -5.53 -4.52 8.53
CA LYS A 60 -4.63 -4.22 9.66
C LYS A 60 -4.27 -5.48 10.49
N PRO A 61 -5.22 -6.38 10.83
CA PRO A 61 -4.89 -7.64 11.49
C PRO A 61 -3.97 -8.54 10.65
N LEU A 62 -4.20 -8.63 9.33
CA LEU A 62 -3.35 -9.42 8.44
C LEU A 62 -1.93 -8.85 8.37
N ALA A 63 -1.80 -7.53 8.22
CA ALA A 63 -0.50 -6.86 8.17
C ALA A 63 0.28 -7.06 9.48
N ARG A 64 -0.39 -6.96 10.64
CA ARG A 64 0.22 -7.23 11.95
C ARG A 64 0.70 -8.67 12.05
N TYR A 65 -0.13 -9.64 11.71
CA TYR A 65 0.25 -11.05 11.71
C TYR A 65 1.46 -11.32 10.80
N CYS A 66 1.48 -10.73 9.61
CA CYS A 66 2.64 -10.85 8.70
C CYS A 66 3.91 -10.24 9.30
N ALA A 67 3.81 -9.14 10.04
CA ALA A 67 4.96 -8.55 10.74
C ALA A 67 5.49 -9.44 11.88
N GLU A 68 4.58 -10.01 12.69
CA GLU A 68 4.91 -10.91 13.80
C GLU A 68 5.55 -12.21 13.32
N GLU A 69 5.09 -12.73 12.17
CA GLU A 69 5.53 -14.00 11.59
C GLU A 69 6.64 -13.85 10.54
N ASP A 70 7.15 -12.64 10.33
CA ASP A 70 8.19 -12.33 9.33
C ASP A 70 7.78 -12.78 7.90
N ILE A 71 6.53 -12.52 7.52
CA ILE A 71 5.98 -12.87 6.22
C ILE A 71 6.10 -11.69 5.27
N LEU A 72 6.74 -11.91 4.10
CA LEU A 72 6.83 -10.93 3.03
C LEU A 72 5.44 -10.62 2.45
N ILE A 73 5.13 -9.33 2.31
CA ILE A 73 3.95 -8.85 1.59
C ILE A 73 4.39 -8.17 0.28
N LEU A 74 3.82 -8.62 -0.82
CA LEU A 74 3.99 -8.07 -2.17
C LEU A 74 2.64 -7.46 -2.62
N PRO A 75 2.28 -6.26 -2.14
CA PRO A 75 0.97 -5.72 -2.43
C PRO A 75 0.86 -5.34 -3.91
N PHE A 76 -0.24 -5.77 -4.54
CA PHE A 76 -0.64 -5.23 -5.84
C PHE A 76 -1.53 -3.98 -5.67
N SER A 77 -1.79 -3.25 -6.75
CA SER A 77 -2.44 -1.91 -6.70
C SER A 77 -1.79 -0.95 -5.70
N ALA A 78 -0.51 -1.14 -5.41
CA ALA A 78 0.21 -0.50 -4.31
C ALA A 78 0.20 1.04 -4.35
N VAL A 79 0.02 1.61 -5.53
CA VAL A 79 -0.05 3.07 -5.76
C VAL A 79 -1.47 3.54 -6.08
N ALA A 80 -2.49 2.70 -5.86
CA ALA A 80 -3.90 3.06 -6.08
C ALA A 80 -4.15 3.67 -7.47
N HIS A 81 -3.48 3.15 -8.50
CA HIS A 81 -3.53 3.68 -9.87
C HIS A 81 -3.18 5.17 -9.98
N GLY A 82 -2.33 5.70 -9.09
CA GLY A 82 -1.96 7.10 -9.06
C GLY A 82 -3.07 8.02 -8.57
N TRP A 83 -3.91 7.57 -7.65
CA TRP A 83 -5.10 8.25 -7.18
C TRP A 83 -4.82 9.68 -6.68
N PHE A 84 -3.80 9.88 -5.86
CA PHE A 84 -3.47 11.20 -5.33
C PHE A 84 -3.04 12.21 -6.42
N ASP A 85 -2.29 11.77 -7.43
CA ASP A 85 -1.94 12.64 -8.57
C ASP A 85 -3.17 12.91 -9.45
N LYS A 86 -4.10 11.96 -9.55
CA LYS A 86 -5.38 12.16 -10.24
C LYS A 86 -6.25 13.20 -9.55
N LEU A 87 -6.27 13.29 -8.23
CA LEU A 87 -6.98 14.34 -7.50
C LEU A 87 -6.52 15.75 -7.93
N THR A 88 -5.20 15.96 -8.04
CA THR A 88 -4.66 17.23 -8.54
C THR A 88 -5.11 17.53 -9.97
N ARG A 89 -5.08 16.53 -10.85
CA ARG A 89 -5.53 16.67 -12.24
C ARG A 89 -7.03 16.95 -12.34
N ASP A 90 -7.82 16.38 -11.44
CA ASP A 90 -9.28 16.59 -11.36
C ASP A 90 -9.64 17.95 -10.71
N GLY A 91 -8.64 18.75 -10.31
CA GLY A 91 -8.85 20.05 -9.65
C GLY A 91 -9.35 19.94 -8.21
N VAL A 92 -9.19 18.78 -7.59
CA VAL A 92 -9.57 18.57 -6.19
C VAL A 92 -8.60 19.32 -5.27
N THR A 93 -9.15 20.06 -4.31
CA THR A 93 -8.38 20.83 -3.32
C THR A 93 -8.78 20.46 -1.89
N ILE A 94 -8.11 21.04 -0.91
CA ILE A 94 -8.46 20.90 0.50
C ILE A 94 -8.98 22.24 1.00
N GLY A 95 -10.19 22.23 1.56
CA GLY A 95 -10.81 23.40 2.17
C GLY A 95 -10.18 23.80 3.50
N ALA A 96 -10.57 24.95 4.03
CA ALA A 96 -10.10 25.46 5.32
C ALA A 96 -10.47 24.53 6.49
N ASP A 97 -11.52 23.73 6.37
CA ASP A 97 -11.96 22.71 7.31
C ASP A 97 -11.15 21.40 7.24
N GLY A 98 -10.18 21.32 6.32
CA GLY A 98 -9.33 20.16 6.11
C GLY A 98 -9.97 19.04 5.27
N ARG A 99 -11.14 19.26 4.68
CA ARG A 99 -11.85 18.30 3.84
C ARG A 99 -11.56 18.53 2.35
N PHE A 100 -11.83 17.52 1.55
CA PHE A 100 -11.79 17.65 0.09
C PHE A 100 -12.86 18.64 -0.41
N VAL A 101 -12.47 19.44 -1.40
CA VAL A 101 -13.36 20.29 -2.20
C VAL A 101 -13.22 19.84 -3.64
N GLY A 102 -14.34 19.53 -4.28
CA GLY A 102 -14.40 18.90 -5.60
C GLY A 102 -14.73 17.41 -5.51
N SER A 103 -14.57 16.69 -6.61
CA SER A 103 -14.87 15.25 -6.72
C SER A 103 -13.77 14.52 -7.48
N ALA A 104 -13.36 13.36 -7.00
CA ALA A 104 -12.45 12.47 -7.71
C ALA A 104 -13.18 11.79 -8.87
N SER A 105 -12.56 11.74 -10.05
CA SER A 105 -13.08 11.01 -11.23
C SER A 105 -12.96 9.48 -11.08
N TYR A 106 -12.13 9.02 -10.14
CA TYR A 106 -11.88 7.60 -9.86
C TYR A 106 -11.89 7.36 -8.34
N ARG A 107 -12.63 6.36 -7.89
CA ARG A 107 -12.76 6.01 -6.47
C ARG A 107 -13.14 7.19 -5.58
N PRO A 108 -14.26 7.86 -5.82
CA PRO A 108 -14.72 8.98 -4.98
C PRO A 108 -15.01 8.55 -3.53
N GLU A 109 -15.30 7.27 -3.28
CA GLU A 109 -15.48 6.70 -1.95
C GLU A 109 -14.21 6.76 -1.07
N TRP A 110 -13.04 6.96 -1.67
CA TRP A 110 -11.79 7.15 -0.95
C TRP A 110 -11.57 8.60 -0.48
N MET A 111 -12.48 9.54 -0.80
CA MET A 111 -12.39 10.94 -0.37
C MET A 111 -12.76 11.11 1.11
N THR A 112 -12.03 10.44 1.99
CA THR A 112 -12.18 10.50 3.46
C THR A 112 -11.37 11.64 4.06
N ALA A 113 -11.66 12.00 5.32
CA ALA A 113 -10.88 12.99 6.06
C ALA A 113 -9.41 12.58 6.20
N GLU A 114 -9.16 11.28 6.36
CA GLU A 114 -7.82 10.74 6.50
C GLU A 114 -7.03 10.84 5.19
N ASN A 115 -7.66 10.51 4.06
CA ASN A 115 -7.04 10.72 2.75
C ASN A 115 -6.87 12.21 2.41
N ALA A 116 -7.71 13.09 2.91
CA ALA A 116 -7.50 14.54 2.78
C ALA A 116 -6.23 15.00 3.54
N ARG A 117 -6.00 14.45 4.74
CA ARG A 117 -4.77 14.66 5.50
C ARG A 117 -3.55 14.14 4.73
N ASN A 118 -3.61 12.91 4.24
CA ASN A 118 -2.53 12.30 3.46
C ASN A 118 -2.23 13.09 2.18
N TYR A 119 -3.26 13.56 1.49
CA TYR A 119 -3.11 14.36 0.28
C TYR A 119 -2.33 15.66 0.54
N ARG A 120 -2.62 16.39 1.65
CA ARG A 120 -1.85 17.58 2.04
C ARG A 120 -0.39 17.25 2.30
N ILE A 121 -0.13 16.17 3.03
CA ILE A 121 1.24 15.73 3.33
C ILE A 121 1.98 15.39 2.03
N LEU A 122 1.35 14.61 1.15
CA LEU A 122 1.93 14.24 -0.13
C LEU A 122 2.17 15.44 -1.04
N GLN A 123 1.28 16.44 -1.06
CA GLN A 123 1.50 17.70 -1.79
C GLN A 123 2.71 18.49 -1.25
N SER A 124 2.89 18.53 0.07
CA SER A 124 4.06 19.18 0.68
C SER A 124 5.34 18.46 0.28
N LEU A 125 5.35 17.14 0.41
CA LEU A 125 6.48 16.29 0.04
C LEU A 125 6.81 16.36 -1.46
N HIS A 126 5.80 16.41 -2.31
CA HIS A 126 5.98 16.59 -3.75
C HIS A 126 6.70 17.92 -4.06
N LYS A 127 6.29 19.03 -3.42
CA LYS A 127 6.94 20.33 -3.58
C LYS A 127 8.38 20.34 -3.08
N GLU A 128 8.65 19.65 -1.99
CA GLU A 128 9.97 19.59 -1.35
C GLU A 128 10.94 18.70 -2.14
N THR A 129 10.48 17.58 -2.65
CA THR A 129 11.35 16.50 -3.20
C THR A 129 11.31 16.40 -4.72
N GLY A 130 10.27 16.94 -5.36
CA GLY A 130 10.00 16.74 -6.79
C GLY A 130 9.43 15.38 -7.15
N CYS A 131 9.35 14.42 -6.22
CA CYS A 131 8.77 13.11 -6.49
C CYS A 131 7.24 13.20 -6.62
N SER A 132 6.63 12.42 -7.53
CA SER A 132 5.16 12.33 -7.62
C SER A 132 4.54 11.78 -6.34
N MET A 133 3.30 12.12 -6.07
CA MET A 133 2.56 11.56 -4.94
C MET A 133 2.37 10.05 -5.10
N THR A 134 2.34 9.56 -6.33
CA THR A 134 2.34 8.12 -6.66
C THR A 134 3.60 7.43 -6.16
N ALA A 135 4.79 7.96 -6.47
CA ALA A 135 6.06 7.40 -6.02
C ALA A 135 6.22 7.49 -4.49
N LEU A 136 5.80 8.61 -3.90
CA LEU A 136 5.79 8.79 -2.45
C LEU A 136 4.86 7.81 -1.72
N SER A 137 3.72 7.46 -2.33
CA SER A 137 2.79 6.44 -1.79
C SER A 137 3.41 5.04 -1.80
N ALA A 138 4.17 4.69 -2.84
CA ALA A 138 4.91 3.44 -2.89
C ALA A 138 6.01 3.40 -1.82
N ALA A 139 6.76 4.50 -1.66
CA ALA A 139 7.79 4.63 -0.64
C ALA A 139 7.23 4.50 0.78
N TYR A 140 6.02 5.02 1.03
CA TYR A 140 5.32 4.81 2.30
C TYR A 140 5.10 3.33 2.61
N LEU A 141 4.62 2.53 1.66
CA LEU A 141 4.43 1.09 1.87
C LEU A 141 5.75 0.36 2.08
N ALA A 142 6.77 0.67 1.28
CA ALA A 142 8.10 0.08 1.43
C ALA A 142 8.79 0.44 2.76
N GLY A 143 8.40 1.56 3.36
CA GLY A 143 8.89 2.01 4.67
C GLY A 143 8.19 1.37 5.87
N LYS A 144 7.22 0.48 5.68
CA LYS A 144 6.61 -0.29 6.77
C LYS A 144 7.65 -1.22 7.42
N ARG A 145 7.52 -1.48 8.74
CA ARG A 145 8.47 -2.34 9.48
C ARG A 145 8.50 -3.79 9.00
N GLN A 146 7.34 -4.33 8.61
CA GLN A 146 7.28 -5.64 7.98
C GLN A 146 7.89 -5.59 6.58
N HIS A 147 8.34 -6.73 6.09
CA HIS A 147 8.88 -6.84 4.74
C HIS A 147 7.77 -6.60 3.70
N VAL A 148 7.68 -5.37 3.19
CA VAL A 148 6.73 -4.98 2.14
C VAL A 148 7.50 -4.54 0.90
N ILE A 149 7.24 -5.20 -0.22
CA ILE A 149 7.78 -4.83 -1.53
C ILE A 149 6.60 -4.47 -2.44
N PRO A 150 6.29 -3.17 -2.62
CA PRO A 150 5.16 -2.75 -3.44
C PRO A 150 5.34 -3.17 -4.90
N ILE A 151 4.33 -3.84 -5.46
CA ILE A 151 4.29 -4.12 -6.89
C ILE A 151 3.81 -2.87 -7.61
N VAL A 152 4.67 -2.28 -8.43
CA VAL A 152 4.37 -1.10 -9.22
C VAL A 152 4.58 -1.38 -10.70
N SER A 153 3.87 -0.66 -11.56
CA SER A 153 4.09 -0.65 -12.99
C SER A 153 4.41 0.76 -13.46
N VAL A 154 5.22 0.84 -14.51
CA VAL A 154 5.61 2.10 -15.13
C VAL A 154 5.34 2.02 -16.63
N SER A 155 4.98 3.15 -17.23
CA SER A 155 4.82 3.29 -18.66
C SER A 155 6.00 4.01 -19.34
N ARG A 156 6.90 4.58 -18.52
CA ARG A 156 8.10 5.30 -18.97
C ARG A 156 9.26 5.05 -18.02
N PRO A 157 10.50 4.98 -18.51
CA PRO A 157 11.70 4.76 -17.67
C PRO A 157 11.89 5.80 -16.57
N GLU A 158 11.52 7.05 -16.84
CA GLU A 158 11.64 8.16 -15.87
C GLU A 158 10.85 7.91 -14.60
N GLN A 159 9.69 7.25 -14.71
CA GLN A 159 8.88 6.86 -13.55
C GLN A 159 9.61 5.85 -12.66
N LEU A 160 10.38 4.93 -13.23
CA LEU A 160 11.18 3.99 -12.44
C LEU A 160 12.27 4.70 -11.64
N ALA A 161 12.96 5.65 -12.28
CA ALA A 161 13.96 6.48 -11.59
C ALA A 161 13.34 7.30 -10.45
N GLU A 162 12.13 7.79 -10.65
CA GLU A 162 11.37 8.52 -9.65
C GLU A 162 10.97 7.63 -8.46
N TYR A 163 10.52 6.39 -8.70
CA TYR A 163 10.29 5.41 -7.62
C TYR A 163 11.57 5.13 -6.83
N ALA A 164 12.70 4.92 -7.51
CA ALA A 164 13.98 4.70 -6.87
C ALA A 164 14.36 5.90 -5.97
N ALA A 165 14.25 7.13 -6.48
CA ALA A 165 14.51 8.34 -5.70
C ALA A 165 13.57 8.46 -4.48
N ALA A 166 12.29 8.14 -4.63
CA ALA A 166 11.34 8.17 -3.52
C ALA A 166 11.67 7.14 -2.44
N MET A 167 12.18 5.95 -2.80
CA MET A 167 12.60 4.92 -1.86
C MET A 167 13.83 5.31 -1.02
N GLU A 168 14.73 6.12 -1.56
CA GLU A 168 15.90 6.64 -0.84
C GLU A 168 15.52 7.69 0.23
N LEU A 169 14.33 8.28 0.12
CA LEU A 169 13.85 9.22 1.13
C LEU A 169 13.51 8.43 2.41
N LYS A 170 14.33 8.53 3.44
CA LYS A 170 14.09 7.92 4.77
C LYS A 170 12.83 8.51 5.40
N ARG A 171 11.70 7.77 5.35
CA ARG A 171 10.37 8.32 5.63
C ARG A 171 9.66 7.70 6.83
N THR A 172 10.36 7.48 7.89
CA THR A 172 9.78 6.92 9.11
C THR A 172 8.82 7.87 9.85
N ASP A 173 8.84 9.20 9.58
CA ASP A 173 8.17 10.18 10.44
C ASP A 173 7.24 11.19 9.75
N VAL A 174 6.81 10.96 8.52
CA VAL A 174 5.98 11.94 7.79
C VAL A 174 4.49 11.89 8.11
N GLY A 175 4.07 11.01 9.01
CA GLY A 175 2.68 10.94 9.47
C GLY A 175 1.67 10.51 8.40
N LEU A 176 2.11 9.83 7.35
CA LEU A 176 1.24 9.21 6.35
C LEU A 176 0.55 7.96 6.89
N GLY A 177 -0.68 7.71 6.40
CA GLY A 177 -1.45 6.51 6.72
C GLY A 177 -2.03 6.52 8.14
N THR A 178 -2.76 5.46 8.45
CA THR A 178 -3.45 5.28 9.74
C THR A 178 -2.94 4.06 10.50
N TRP A 179 -2.29 3.13 9.82
CA TRP A 179 -1.87 1.89 10.44
C TRP A 179 -0.45 2.02 10.98
N GLN A 180 -0.36 2.18 12.29
CA GLN A 180 0.87 1.87 13.02
C GLN A 180 0.86 0.36 13.26
N ILE A 181 1.78 -0.34 12.61
CA ILE A 181 2.04 -1.76 12.80
C ILE A 181 3.39 -1.79 13.50
N ASP A 182 3.33 -1.93 14.80
CA ASP A 182 4.50 -1.99 15.68
C ASP A 182 5.13 -3.37 15.62
#